data_5e79365f0e3ab3d56977fec5915d3a4e
#
_entry.id   5e79365f0e3ab3d56977fec5915d3a4e
#
_cell.length_a   1.000
_cell.length_b   1.000
_cell.length_c   1.000
_cell.angle_alpha   90.00
_cell.angle_beta   90.00
_cell.angle_gamma   90.00
#
_symmetry.space_group_name_H-M   'P 1'
#
loop_
_entity.id
_entity.type
_entity.pdbx_description
1 polymer ?
#
loop_
_entity_poly.entity_id
_entity_poly.type
_entity_poly.pdbx_seq_one_letter_code
_entity_poly.pdbx_strand_id
1 'polypeptide(L)'
;MYDILIIGSGPGGYVAAIRAAQLGLRVGCIDKSEVGGTCLNVGCIPSKSLLDSSLKHYHLLNQFEDHGLHVDGLQLDLDKMMSRKQDVITQLTNGVGALFKSNKVDFISGIAKIKNRNEVEIIQDSKTEILETQNIIIATAVSYTHLRAHETKA
;
A
#
# COMPACT_ATOMS: atom_id res chain seq x y z
N MET A 1 -20.04 9.67 -14.30
CA MET A 1 -19.03 10.73 -14.04
C MET A 1 -18.71 10.72 -12.55
N TYR A 2 -17.44 10.75 -12.16
CA TYR A 2 -16.94 10.91 -10.79
C TYR A 2 -16.74 12.38 -10.45
N ASP A 3 -16.88 12.75 -9.17
CA ASP A 3 -16.44 14.05 -8.69
C ASP A 3 -14.92 14.11 -8.61
N ILE A 4 -14.31 12.95 -8.24
CA ILE A 4 -12.86 12.81 -8.13
C ILE A 4 -12.40 11.40 -8.46
N LEU A 5 -11.37 11.28 -9.30
CA LEU A 5 -10.61 10.06 -9.52
C LEU A 5 -9.22 10.20 -8.90
N ILE A 6 -8.80 9.17 -8.17
CA ILE A 6 -7.51 9.13 -7.49
C ILE A 6 -6.68 8.01 -8.11
N ILE A 7 -5.50 8.35 -8.62
CA ILE A 7 -4.58 7.42 -9.27
C ILE A 7 -3.53 7.00 -8.27
N GLY A 8 -3.60 5.75 -7.84
CA GLY A 8 -2.78 5.14 -6.80
C GLY A 8 -3.55 4.94 -5.48
N SER A 9 -3.57 3.71 -4.97
CA SER A 9 -4.25 3.30 -3.74
C SER A 9 -3.32 3.15 -2.53
N GLY A 10 -2.12 3.72 -2.60
CA GLY A 10 -1.20 3.82 -1.46
C GLY A 10 -1.71 4.77 -0.36
N PRO A 11 -0.91 5.01 0.72
CA PRO A 11 -1.35 5.83 1.87
C PRO A 11 -1.90 7.20 1.49
N GLY A 12 -1.31 7.91 0.55
CA GLY A 12 -1.85 9.17 0.06
C GLY A 12 -3.19 9.01 -0.66
N GLY A 13 -3.31 7.96 -1.48
CA GLY A 13 -4.50 7.71 -2.30
C GLY A 13 -5.69 7.23 -1.47
N TYR A 14 -5.53 6.16 -0.67
CA TYR A 14 -6.67 5.63 0.08
C TYR A 14 -7.17 6.61 1.16
N VAL A 15 -6.28 7.38 1.80
CA VAL A 15 -6.68 8.39 2.77
C VAL A 15 -7.49 9.51 2.08
N ALA A 16 -7.00 9.98 0.93
CA ALA A 16 -7.71 11.00 0.16
C ALA A 16 -9.07 10.49 -0.34
N ALA A 17 -9.13 9.23 -0.82
CA ALA A 17 -10.37 8.62 -1.31
C ALA A 17 -11.43 8.51 -0.22
N ILE A 18 -11.06 7.96 0.94
CA ILE A 18 -11.97 7.84 2.08
C ILE A 18 -12.44 9.22 2.53
N ARG A 19 -11.53 10.18 2.64
CA ARG A 19 -11.90 11.53 3.10
C ARG A 19 -12.80 12.25 2.11
N ALA A 20 -12.55 12.16 0.83
CA ALA A 20 -13.40 12.74 -0.21
C ALA A 20 -14.82 12.13 -0.19
N ALA A 21 -14.90 10.81 -0.03
CA ALA A 21 -16.19 10.12 0.08
C ALA A 21 -16.97 10.52 1.35
N GLN A 22 -16.28 10.68 2.49
CA GLN A 22 -16.89 11.21 3.73
C GLN A 22 -17.43 12.64 3.59
N LEU A 23 -16.87 13.41 2.66
CA LEU A 23 -17.36 14.76 2.30
C LEU A 23 -18.53 14.73 1.29
N GLY A 24 -19.01 13.54 0.94
CA GLY A 24 -20.17 13.36 0.06
C GLY A 24 -19.84 13.30 -1.42
N LEU A 25 -18.58 13.25 -1.80
CA LEU A 25 -18.16 13.15 -3.20
C LEU A 25 -18.26 11.70 -3.71
N ARG A 26 -18.57 11.54 -5.00
CA ARG A 26 -18.46 10.27 -5.72
C ARG A 26 -17.00 10.02 -6.12
N VAL A 27 -16.38 9.01 -5.53
CA VAL A 27 -14.93 8.77 -5.61
C VAL A 27 -14.61 7.44 -6.26
N GLY A 28 -13.71 7.46 -7.24
CA GLY A 28 -13.01 6.28 -7.75
C GLY A 28 -11.53 6.32 -7.36
N CYS A 29 -10.99 5.19 -6.92
CA CYS A 29 -9.56 5.02 -6.63
C CYS A 29 -9.00 3.92 -7.53
N ILE A 30 -8.01 4.27 -8.34
CA ILE A 30 -7.47 3.42 -9.40
C ILE A 30 -6.08 2.94 -8.99
N ASP A 31 -5.82 1.63 -9.06
CA ASP A 31 -4.48 1.08 -8.90
C ASP A 31 -4.30 -0.14 -9.82
N LYS A 32 -3.09 -0.35 -10.30
CA LYS A 32 -2.70 -1.53 -11.08
C LYS A 32 -2.47 -2.78 -10.22
N SER A 33 -2.33 -2.57 -8.91
CA SER A 33 -2.02 -3.59 -7.91
C SER A 33 -3.15 -3.69 -6.88
N GLU A 34 -2.90 -4.46 -5.85
CA GLU A 34 -3.80 -4.58 -4.70
C GLU A 34 -3.94 -3.26 -3.94
N VAL A 35 -5.09 -3.08 -3.31
CA VAL A 35 -5.38 -1.93 -2.44
C VAL A 35 -4.31 -1.77 -1.35
N GLY A 36 -3.95 -0.52 -1.04
CA GLY A 36 -2.86 -0.22 -0.10
C GLY A 36 -1.53 0.13 -0.78
N GLY A 37 -1.43 -0.14 -2.09
CA GLY A 37 -0.28 0.23 -2.93
C GLY A 37 1.05 -0.37 -2.47
N THR A 38 2.15 0.21 -2.92
CA THR A 38 3.51 -0.25 -2.59
C THR A 38 3.77 -0.33 -1.09
N CYS A 39 3.31 0.65 -0.31
CA CYS A 39 3.62 0.73 1.12
C CYS A 39 3.08 -0.48 1.91
N LEU A 40 1.81 -0.84 1.72
CA LEU A 40 1.21 -1.94 2.46
C LEU A 40 1.69 -3.30 1.94
N ASN A 41 1.81 -3.46 0.63
CA ASN A 41 2.01 -4.76 0.02
C ASN A 41 3.47 -5.20 -0.08
N VAL A 42 4.39 -4.31 -0.42
CA VAL A 42 5.79 -4.68 -0.72
C VAL A 42 6.85 -3.76 -0.10
N GLY A 43 6.45 -2.70 0.60
CA GLY A 43 7.35 -1.68 1.12
C GLY A 43 7.33 -1.55 2.64
N CYS A 44 6.69 -0.51 3.15
CA CYS A 44 6.76 -0.08 4.56
C CYS A 44 6.31 -1.15 5.54
N ILE A 45 5.18 -1.78 5.29
CA ILE A 45 4.58 -2.73 6.23
C ILE A 45 5.36 -4.04 6.30
N PRO A 46 5.65 -4.74 5.18
CA PRO A 46 6.47 -5.94 5.24
C PRO A 46 7.84 -5.68 5.87
N SER A 47 8.50 -4.57 5.52
CA SER A 47 9.80 -4.22 6.10
C SER A 47 9.71 -4.00 7.61
N LYS A 48 8.72 -3.24 8.09
CA LYS A 48 8.52 -3.01 9.53
C LYS A 48 8.16 -4.28 10.28
N SER A 49 7.37 -5.16 9.69
CA SER A 49 7.03 -6.46 10.30
C SER A 49 8.26 -7.33 10.49
N LEU A 50 9.16 -7.38 9.50
CA LEU A 50 10.41 -8.14 9.61
C LEU A 50 11.39 -7.49 10.59
N LEU A 51 11.54 -6.16 10.56
CA LEU A 51 12.39 -5.43 11.51
C LEU A 51 11.92 -5.60 12.96
N ASP A 52 10.60 -5.59 13.22
CA ASP A 52 10.04 -5.84 14.55
C ASP A 52 10.40 -7.25 15.07
N SER A 53 10.27 -8.26 14.21
CA SER A 53 10.64 -9.64 14.56
C SER A 53 12.15 -9.79 14.78
N SER A 54 12.96 -9.15 13.94
CA SER A 54 14.42 -9.13 14.03
C SER A 54 14.89 -8.44 15.31
N LEU A 55 14.26 -7.31 15.69
CA LEU A 55 14.57 -6.58 16.91
C LEU A 55 14.24 -7.41 18.16
N LYS A 56 13.13 -8.14 18.18
CA LYS A 56 12.78 -9.06 19.27
C LYS A 56 13.82 -10.16 19.42
N HIS A 57 14.25 -10.76 18.32
CA HIS A 57 15.33 -11.76 18.34
C HIS A 57 16.64 -11.17 18.89
N TYR A 58 17.00 -9.95 18.45
CA TYR A 58 18.18 -9.26 18.96
C TYR A 58 18.10 -9.00 20.48
N HIS A 59 16.97 -8.54 20.98
CA HIS A 59 16.77 -8.29 22.41
C HIS A 59 16.88 -9.59 23.23
N LEU A 60 16.30 -10.69 22.74
CA LEU A 60 16.39 -12.00 23.40
C LEU A 60 17.84 -12.49 23.53
N LEU A 61 18.69 -12.23 22.53
CA LEU A 61 20.08 -12.67 22.53
C LEU A 61 21.02 -11.75 23.33
N ASN A 62 20.73 -10.44 23.40
CA ASN A 62 21.73 -9.47 23.84
C ASN A 62 21.31 -8.61 25.04
N GLN A 63 20.04 -8.60 25.42
CA GLN A 63 19.57 -7.67 26.47
C GLN A 63 18.79 -8.34 27.59
N PHE A 64 18.25 -9.52 27.39
CA PHE A 64 17.40 -10.18 28.37
C PHE A 64 18.20 -10.66 29.61
N GLU A 65 19.48 -10.95 29.44
CA GLU A 65 20.36 -11.35 30.56
C GLU A 65 20.51 -10.22 31.57
N ASP A 66 20.59 -8.96 31.14
CA ASP A 66 20.64 -7.79 32.02
C ASP A 66 19.39 -7.64 32.91
N HIS A 67 18.28 -8.21 32.47
CA HIS A 67 17.03 -8.26 33.23
C HIS A 67 16.87 -9.52 34.08
N GLY A 68 17.91 -10.37 34.16
CA GLY A 68 17.86 -11.65 34.87
C GLY A 68 17.03 -12.73 34.15
N LEU A 69 16.79 -12.56 32.87
CA LEU A 69 16.05 -13.51 32.03
C LEU A 69 17.03 -14.30 31.15
N HIS A 70 17.13 -15.58 31.42
CA HIS A 70 17.96 -16.51 30.65
C HIS A 70 17.11 -17.22 29.59
N VAL A 71 17.59 -17.25 28.35
CA VAL A 71 16.90 -17.89 27.22
C VAL A 71 17.79 -19.01 26.68
N ASP A 72 17.40 -20.24 26.95
CA ASP A 72 18.08 -21.41 26.41
C ASP A 72 17.45 -21.88 25.11
N GLY A 73 18.28 -22.27 24.14
CA GLY A 73 17.82 -22.92 22.90
C GLY A 73 16.97 -22.05 21.94
N LEU A 74 17.24 -20.75 21.93
CA LEU A 74 16.55 -19.86 20.97
C LEU A 74 16.74 -20.34 19.53
N GLN A 75 15.65 -20.63 18.84
CA GLN A 75 15.64 -21.02 17.44
C GLN A 75 14.84 -20.01 16.61
N LEU A 76 15.35 -19.69 15.43
CA LEU A 76 14.66 -18.85 14.46
C LEU A 76 13.87 -19.73 13.48
N ASP A 77 12.55 -19.63 13.50
CA ASP A 77 11.67 -20.18 12.48
C ASP A 77 11.37 -19.09 11.43
N LEU A 78 12.13 -19.12 10.33
CA LEU A 78 12.01 -18.13 9.27
C LEU A 78 10.67 -18.24 8.53
N ASP A 79 10.14 -19.45 8.33
CA ASP A 79 8.87 -19.67 7.65
C ASP A 79 7.72 -19.06 8.44
N LYS A 80 7.73 -19.23 9.76
CA LYS A 80 6.75 -18.61 10.65
C LYS A 80 6.85 -17.09 10.65
N MET A 81 8.06 -16.55 10.62
CA MET A 81 8.30 -15.11 10.55
C MET A 81 7.77 -14.52 9.23
N MET A 82 7.98 -15.21 8.12
CA MET A 82 7.47 -14.81 6.79
C MET A 82 5.95 -14.93 6.70
N SER A 83 5.36 -15.99 7.28
CA SER A 83 3.91 -16.15 7.37
C SER A 83 3.29 -14.99 8.17
N ARG A 84 3.83 -14.69 9.36
CA ARG A 84 3.38 -13.54 10.18
C ARG A 84 3.43 -12.23 9.41
N LYS A 85 4.50 -11.97 8.67
CA LYS A 85 4.60 -10.79 7.80
C LYS A 85 3.44 -10.74 6.80
N GLN A 86 3.13 -11.88 6.16
CA GLN A 86 2.04 -11.95 5.19
C GLN A 86 0.65 -11.74 5.83
N ASP A 87 0.43 -12.28 7.02
CA ASP A 87 -0.81 -12.09 7.78
C ASP A 87 -1.05 -10.61 8.10
N VAL A 88 0.01 -9.88 8.49
CA VAL A 88 -0.06 -8.44 8.76
C VAL A 88 -0.45 -7.66 7.49
N ILE A 89 0.15 -7.98 6.34
CA ILE A 89 -0.19 -7.35 5.06
C ILE A 89 -1.66 -7.60 4.73
N THR A 90 -2.09 -8.85 4.79
CA THR A 90 -3.47 -9.25 4.48
C THR A 90 -4.49 -8.56 5.40
N GLN A 91 -4.20 -8.49 6.69
CA GLN A 91 -5.08 -7.79 7.64
C GLN A 91 -5.24 -6.31 7.31
N LEU A 92 -4.15 -5.62 6.98
CA LEU A 92 -4.18 -4.18 6.68
C LEU A 92 -4.82 -3.88 5.33
N THR A 93 -4.52 -4.65 4.30
CA THR A 93 -5.14 -4.46 2.96
C THR A 93 -6.64 -4.75 3.00
N ASN A 94 -7.07 -5.80 3.71
CA ASN A 94 -8.49 -6.08 3.95
C ASN A 94 -9.16 -4.95 4.72
N GLY A 95 -8.47 -4.37 5.71
CA GLY A 95 -8.97 -3.21 6.45
C GLY A 95 -9.23 -2.00 5.56
N VAL A 96 -8.30 -1.67 4.67
CA VAL A 96 -8.49 -0.57 3.70
C VAL A 96 -9.62 -0.90 2.72
N GLY A 97 -9.70 -2.13 2.23
CA GLY A 97 -10.80 -2.59 1.37
C GLY A 97 -12.18 -2.46 2.05
N ALA A 98 -12.27 -2.81 3.33
CA ALA A 98 -13.49 -2.63 4.13
C ALA A 98 -13.85 -1.15 4.29
N LEU A 99 -12.86 -0.27 4.50
CA LEU A 99 -13.07 1.18 4.57
C LEU A 99 -13.55 1.75 3.22
N PHE A 100 -13.01 1.29 2.10
CA PHE A 100 -13.51 1.68 0.78
C PHE A 100 -14.98 1.29 0.63
N LYS A 101 -15.32 0.05 0.93
CA LYS A 101 -16.69 -0.44 0.85
C LYS A 101 -17.66 0.34 1.76
N SER A 102 -17.28 0.61 3.01
CA SER A 102 -18.14 1.33 3.96
C SER A 102 -18.35 2.79 3.58
N ASN A 103 -17.36 3.41 2.93
CA ASN A 103 -17.45 4.80 2.46
C ASN A 103 -17.91 4.90 0.99
N LYS A 104 -18.27 3.79 0.33
CA LYS A 104 -18.73 3.76 -1.08
C LYS A 104 -17.69 4.31 -2.05
N VAL A 105 -16.41 4.05 -1.79
CA VAL A 105 -15.32 4.34 -2.75
C VAL A 105 -15.24 3.20 -3.75
N ASP A 106 -15.31 3.51 -5.02
CA ASP A 106 -15.13 2.52 -6.10
C ASP A 106 -13.62 2.22 -6.27
N PHE A 107 -13.19 1.00 -5.95
CA PHE A 107 -11.84 0.55 -6.28
C PHE A 107 -11.82 0.01 -7.72
N ILE A 108 -10.95 0.59 -8.55
CA ILE A 108 -10.85 0.31 -9.97
C ILE A 108 -9.47 -0.28 -10.26
N SER A 109 -9.42 -1.57 -10.56
CA SER A 109 -8.17 -2.24 -10.91
C SER A 109 -7.75 -1.90 -12.34
N GLY A 110 -6.52 -1.45 -12.54
CA GLY A 110 -5.98 -1.15 -13.85
C GLY A 110 -4.90 -0.06 -13.84
N ILE A 111 -4.30 0.12 -15.00
CA ILE A 111 -3.33 1.20 -15.24
C ILE A 111 -4.09 2.44 -15.72
N ALA A 112 -3.98 3.52 -14.95
CA ALA A 112 -4.58 4.79 -15.30
C ALA A 112 -3.68 5.61 -16.23
N LYS A 113 -4.26 6.18 -17.27
CA LYS A 113 -3.61 7.11 -18.19
C LYS A 113 -4.48 8.36 -18.35
N ILE A 114 -3.97 9.50 -17.95
CA ILE A 114 -4.69 10.77 -18.09
C ILE A 114 -4.76 11.16 -19.58
N LYS A 115 -5.96 11.25 -20.12
CA LYS A 115 -6.20 11.67 -21.51
C LYS A 115 -6.29 13.20 -21.61
N ASN A 116 -7.05 13.79 -20.71
CA ASN A 116 -7.23 15.23 -20.57
C ASN A 116 -7.66 15.58 -19.14
N ARG A 117 -8.04 16.84 -18.92
CA ARG A 117 -8.42 17.33 -17.57
C ARG A 117 -9.55 16.54 -16.90
N ASN A 118 -10.45 15.98 -17.68
CA ASN A 118 -11.69 15.37 -17.19
C ASN A 118 -11.84 13.89 -17.56
N GLU A 119 -10.85 13.29 -18.23
CA GLU A 119 -10.90 11.91 -18.69
C GLU A 119 -9.66 11.13 -18.31
N VAL A 120 -9.89 9.96 -17.74
CA VAL A 120 -8.85 8.98 -17.40
C VAL A 120 -9.17 7.67 -18.12
N GLU A 121 -8.23 7.20 -18.91
CA GLU A 121 -8.25 5.90 -19.56
C GLU A 121 -7.73 4.84 -18.57
N ILE A 122 -8.52 3.79 -18.39
CA ILE A 122 -8.15 2.63 -17.56
C ILE A 122 -7.84 1.48 -18.48
N ILE A 123 -6.64 0.93 -18.33
CA ILE A 123 -6.18 -0.24 -19.10
C ILE A 123 -6.10 -1.42 -18.14
N GLN A 124 -6.94 -2.42 -18.38
CA GLN A 124 -6.98 -3.68 -17.62
C GLN A 124 -6.94 -4.84 -18.60
N ASP A 125 -5.88 -5.63 -18.57
CA ASP A 125 -5.61 -6.72 -19.52
C ASP A 125 -5.69 -6.22 -20.98
N SER A 126 -6.69 -6.69 -21.74
CA SER A 126 -6.94 -6.30 -23.13
C SER A 126 -8.13 -5.32 -23.28
N LYS A 127 -8.67 -4.81 -22.17
CA LYS A 127 -9.80 -3.90 -22.17
C LYS A 127 -9.35 -2.50 -21.81
N THR A 128 -9.94 -1.53 -22.50
CA THR A 128 -9.72 -0.11 -22.21
C THR A 128 -11.08 0.54 -21.97
N GLU A 129 -11.18 1.27 -20.88
CA GLU A 129 -12.36 2.05 -20.50
C GLU A 129 -11.97 3.49 -20.24
N ILE A 130 -12.81 4.44 -20.60
CA ILE A 130 -12.63 5.85 -20.31
C ILE A 130 -13.60 6.25 -19.21
N LEU A 131 -13.06 6.80 -18.13
CA LEU A 131 -13.83 7.31 -17.01
C LEU A 131 -13.78 8.83 -16.98
N GLU A 132 -14.96 9.44 -16.84
CA GLU A 132 -15.12 10.89 -16.71
C GLU A 132 -15.06 11.31 -15.24
N THR A 133 -14.38 12.44 -14.98
CA THR A 133 -14.25 13.03 -13.65
C THR A 133 -14.15 14.55 -13.69
N GLN A 134 -14.53 15.19 -12.61
CA GLN A 134 -14.33 16.64 -12.44
C GLN A 134 -12.90 16.96 -11.98
N ASN A 135 -12.30 16.11 -11.16
CA ASN A 135 -10.98 16.31 -10.56
C ASN A 135 -10.15 15.04 -10.57
N ILE A 136 -8.83 15.18 -10.66
CA ILE A 136 -7.87 14.07 -10.62
C ILE A 136 -6.85 14.35 -9.52
N ILE A 137 -6.60 13.34 -8.67
CA ILE A 137 -5.48 13.32 -7.73
C ILE A 137 -4.48 12.25 -8.20
N ILE A 138 -3.21 12.60 -8.30
CA ILE A 138 -2.12 11.67 -8.62
C ILE A 138 -1.41 11.31 -7.30
N ALA A 139 -1.49 10.03 -6.91
CA ALA A 139 -0.92 9.48 -5.68
C ALA A 139 -0.12 8.19 -5.95
N THR A 140 0.65 8.15 -7.05
CA THR A 140 1.31 6.95 -7.58
C THR A 140 2.55 6.50 -6.81
N ALA A 141 2.90 7.19 -5.72
CA ALA A 141 4.01 6.88 -4.82
C ALA A 141 5.39 6.83 -5.53
N VAL A 142 6.21 5.84 -5.17
CA VAL A 142 7.65 5.79 -5.53
C VAL A 142 7.95 5.13 -6.87
N SER A 143 6.98 4.69 -7.62
CA SER A 143 7.22 3.96 -8.88
C SER A 143 7.99 4.76 -9.93
N TYR A 144 8.00 6.08 -9.83
CA TYR A 144 8.75 7.00 -10.71
C TYR A 144 10.03 7.56 -10.08
N THR A 145 10.26 7.33 -8.78
CA THR A 145 11.38 7.90 -8.02
C THR A 145 12.59 6.98 -7.93
N HIS A 146 12.57 5.83 -8.63
CA HIS A 146 13.73 4.97 -8.73
C HIS A 146 14.87 5.71 -9.44
N LEU A 147 15.89 6.04 -8.66
CA LEU A 147 17.14 6.58 -9.17
C LEU A 147 17.81 5.52 -10.07
N ARG A 148 18.22 5.91 -11.25
CA ARG A 148 18.99 5.04 -12.12
C ARG A 148 20.43 4.95 -11.60
N ALA A 149 21.09 3.79 -11.84
CA ALA A 149 22.43 3.51 -11.32
C ALA A 149 23.52 4.54 -11.67
N HIS A 150 23.32 5.38 -12.69
CA HIS A 150 24.26 6.44 -13.04
C HIS A 150 24.33 7.60 -12.03
N GLU A 151 23.34 7.73 -11.14
CA GLU A 151 23.33 8.77 -10.09
C GLU A 151 24.25 8.39 -8.92
N THR A 152 24.76 7.17 -8.89
CA THR A 152 25.71 6.70 -7.88
C THR A 152 27.17 6.79 -8.32
N LYS A 153 27.46 7.38 -9.48
CA LYS A 153 28.84 7.68 -9.89
C LYS A 153 29.29 8.96 -9.16
N ALA A 154 29.88 8.75 -7.99
CA ALA A 154 30.76 9.72 -7.37
C ALA A 154 32.14 9.63 -8.00
#